data_f14c3f260e7294107e9dc726e487b001
#
_entry.id   f14c3f260e7294107e9dc726e487b001
#
_cell.length_a   1.000
_cell.length_b   1.000
_cell.length_c   1.000
_cell.angle_alpha   90.00
_cell.angle_beta   90.00
_cell.angle_gamma   90.00
#
_symmetry.space_group_name_H-M   'P 1'
#
loop_
_entity.id
_entity.type
_entity.pdbx_description
1 polymer ?
#
loop_
_entity_poly.entity_id
_entity_poly.type
_entity_poly.pdbx_seq_one_letter_code
_entity_poly.pdbx_strand_id
1 'polypeptide(L)'
;LNSNEMFSTFAMTEMGTFGDLVINEFVSNPYNDGKDWVELFNNSEKYIDLLNWQFANFDNDTIDNFDMINDHYVLQPGDHVVIGEDSSFIIENYPSSVSGKFLISDLPTYSNDSSTIYLMNGFNLIDKVSYNSDWHFSLLDDTDGVSLERIDPNGPSDDAFNWHSAAENIGFGTPGRVNSQYIPAVYSGEYSFTNNVFSPDNDGFEDVLQVTYDLNKEGLLGQVSIYDDKGRIIKNLFSNELLGTTGSFSWDGTTNEGVKASIGVYVMLFEAFSTDGSVFFTQTKACTLAGKI
;
A
#
# COMPACT_ATOMS: atom_id res chain seq x y z
N LEU A 1 14.51 1.94 48.55
CA LEU A 1 15.20 2.62 47.44
C LEU A 1 14.64 2.01 46.15
N ASN A 2 13.70 2.72 45.52
CA ASN A 2 13.21 2.34 44.17
C ASN A 2 14.24 2.90 43.18
N SER A 3 14.97 2.02 42.52
CA SER A 3 15.75 2.36 41.34
C SER A 3 14.79 2.61 40.18
N ASN A 4 14.61 3.86 39.75
CA ASN A 4 14.01 4.16 38.46
C ASN A 4 15.05 3.77 37.39
N GLU A 5 14.90 2.58 36.83
CA GLU A 5 15.64 2.20 35.63
C GLU A 5 15.02 2.96 34.45
N MET A 6 15.79 3.87 33.87
CA MET A 6 15.42 4.57 32.66
C MET A 6 16.00 3.80 31.46
N PHE A 7 15.16 3.16 30.69
CA PHE A 7 15.56 2.54 29.42
C PHE A 7 15.49 3.60 28.31
N SER A 8 16.59 3.80 27.60
CA SER A 8 16.60 4.56 26.35
C SER A 8 16.97 3.63 25.21
N THR A 9 16.16 3.65 24.18
CA THR A 9 16.41 2.92 22.93
C THR A 9 17.17 3.87 22.00
N PHE A 10 18.32 3.41 21.49
CA PHE A 10 19.08 4.13 20.47
C PHE A 10 18.90 3.39 19.15
N ALA A 11 18.47 4.10 18.11
CA ALA A 11 18.51 3.61 16.73
C ALA A 11 19.80 4.13 16.07
N MET A 12 20.51 3.26 15.36
CA MET A 12 21.59 3.70 14.48
C MET A 12 20.97 4.02 13.11
N THR A 13 21.29 5.20 12.59
CA THR A 13 20.86 5.58 11.24
C THR A 13 21.72 4.88 10.19
N GLU A 14 21.10 4.51 9.10
CA GLU A 14 21.72 3.87 7.95
C GLU A 14 21.54 4.74 6.71
N MET A 15 22.42 4.57 5.72
CA MET A 15 22.27 5.27 4.46
C MET A 15 21.12 4.67 3.64
N GLY A 16 20.22 5.53 3.18
CA GLY A 16 19.18 5.12 2.24
C GLY A 16 19.77 4.88 0.85
N THR A 17 19.21 3.89 0.17
CA THR A 17 19.49 3.54 -1.22
C THR A 17 18.22 3.67 -2.06
N PHE A 18 18.32 3.50 -3.37
CA PHE A 18 17.17 3.54 -4.28
C PHE A 18 16.02 2.66 -3.80
N GLY A 19 14.82 3.25 -3.65
CA GLY A 19 13.60 2.58 -3.18
C GLY A 19 13.44 2.46 -1.66
N ASP A 20 14.45 2.82 -0.85
CA ASP A 20 14.32 2.85 0.62
C ASP A 20 13.41 4.00 1.07
N LEU A 21 13.59 5.19 0.50
CA LEU A 21 12.66 6.31 0.63
C LEU A 21 11.98 6.55 -0.70
N VAL A 22 10.68 6.74 -0.66
CA VAL A 22 9.89 7.03 -1.85
C VAL A 22 9.13 8.33 -1.68
N ILE A 23 8.97 9.09 -2.76
CA ILE A 23 8.03 10.20 -2.85
C ILE A 23 6.65 9.58 -2.80
N ASN A 24 5.87 9.93 -1.77
CA ASN A 24 4.61 9.26 -1.44
C ASN A 24 3.37 10.09 -1.77
N GLU A 25 3.47 11.39 -1.57
CA GLU A 25 2.40 12.36 -1.83
C GLU A 25 3.04 13.72 -2.15
N PHE A 26 2.42 14.51 -3.01
CA PHE A 26 2.87 15.87 -3.27
C PHE A 26 1.75 16.78 -3.77
N VAL A 27 1.95 18.08 -3.58
CA VAL A 27 1.14 19.14 -4.20
C VAL A 27 2.07 20.07 -4.96
N SER A 28 1.85 20.20 -6.26
CA SER A 28 2.53 21.15 -7.15
C SER A 28 1.65 22.31 -7.59
N ASN A 29 0.36 22.26 -7.26
CA ASN A 29 -0.62 23.32 -7.49
C ASN A 29 -1.33 23.64 -6.17
N PRO A 30 -0.65 24.32 -5.23
CA PRO A 30 -1.20 24.58 -3.90
C PRO A 30 -2.37 25.59 -3.94
N TYR A 31 -3.21 25.60 -2.90
CA TYR A 31 -4.24 26.63 -2.73
C TYR A 31 -3.62 28.03 -2.72
N ASN A 32 -4.19 28.98 -3.48
CA ASN A 32 -3.91 30.42 -3.50
C ASN A 32 -2.47 30.84 -3.18
N ASP A 33 -2.18 31.20 -1.90
CA ASP A 33 -0.88 31.68 -1.43
C ASP A 33 -0.01 30.56 -0.81
N GLY A 34 -0.39 29.30 -1.03
CA GLY A 34 0.35 28.14 -0.54
C GLY A 34 1.66 27.91 -1.28
N LYS A 35 2.40 26.95 -0.79
CA LYS A 35 3.67 26.48 -1.37
C LYS A 35 3.56 25.00 -1.69
N ASP A 36 4.36 24.57 -2.65
CA ASP A 36 4.54 23.16 -2.95
C ASP A 36 4.99 22.40 -1.72
N TRP A 37 4.57 21.16 -1.59
CA TRP A 37 5.07 20.28 -0.56
C TRP A 37 5.18 18.85 -1.09
N VAL A 38 6.11 18.09 -0.52
CA VAL A 38 6.37 16.71 -0.87
C VAL A 38 6.43 15.87 0.39
N GLU A 39 5.75 14.73 0.39
CA GLU A 39 5.86 13.75 1.45
C GLU A 39 6.78 12.60 1.05
N LEU A 40 7.63 12.19 1.97
CA LEU A 40 8.43 10.97 1.86
C LEU A 40 7.86 9.88 2.76
N PHE A 41 7.89 8.66 2.26
CA PHE A 41 7.61 7.45 3.01
C PHE A 41 8.86 6.58 3.11
N ASN A 42 9.18 6.11 4.30
CA ASN A 42 10.27 5.16 4.50
C ASN A 42 9.77 3.72 4.25
N ASN A 43 10.01 3.25 3.04
CA ASN A 43 9.62 1.92 2.57
C ASN A 43 10.65 0.82 2.92
N SER A 44 11.55 1.10 3.87
CA SER A 44 12.62 0.19 4.29
C SER A 44 12.53 -0.16 5.77
N GLU A 45 13.34 -1.10 6.22
CA GLU A 45 13.53 -1.44 7.63
C GLU A 45 14.60 -0.57 8.33
N LYS A 46 15.14 0.45 7.64
CA LYS A 46 16.23 1.30 8.11
C LYS A 46 15.70 2.54 8.82
N TYR A 47 16.46 3.02 9.82
CA TYR A 47 16.32 4.37 10.34
C TYR A 47 17.16 5.32 9.49
N ILE A 48 16.57 6.26 8.79
CA ILE A 48 17.25 7.11 7.81
C ILE A 48 17.23 8.56 8.28
N ASP A 49 18.42 9.18 8.41
CA ASP A 49 18.53 10.60 8.70
C ASP A 49 18.54 11.38 7.38
N LEU A 50 17.65 12.36 7.27
CA LEU A 50 17.47 13.16 6.07
C LEU A 50 18.46 14.33 5.94
N LEU A 51 19.35 14.55 6.92
CA LEU A 51 20.36 15.59 6.82
C LEU A 51 21.19 15.49 5.54
N ASN A 52 21.34 16.58 4.81
CA ASN A 52 22.04 16.71 3.53
C ASN A 52 21.38 15.96 2.35
N TRP A 53 20.17 15.46 2.49
CA TRP A 53 19.39 15.00 1.34
C TRP A 53 18.92 16.21 0.53
N GLN A 54 18.64 16.01 -0.75
CA GLN A 54 18.36 17.08 -1.68
C GLN A 54 17.13 16.76 -2.51
N PHE A 55 16.29 17.78 -2.69
CA PHE A 55 15.32 17.82 -3.76
C PHE A 55 15.87 18.59 -4.95
N ALA A 56 15.46 18.21 -6.15
CA ALA A 56 15.79 18.92 -7.39
C ALA A 56 14.64 18.83 -8.37
N ASN A 57 14.65 19.67 -9.39
CA ASN A 57 13.74 19.55 -10.53
C ASN A 57 14.52 19.30 -11.82
N PHE A 58 13.83 19.24 -12.96
CA PHE A 58 14.44 19.16 -14.28
C PHE A 58 14.21 20.48 -14.99
N ASP A 59 15.28 21.21 -15.26
CA ASP A 59 15.25 22.50 -15.95
C ASP A 59 16.39 22.60 -16.95
N ASN A 60 16.19 23.29 -18.07
CA ASN A 60 17.19 23.50 -19.12
C ASN A 60 17.93 22.21 -19.57
N ASP A 61 17.19 21.12 -19.73
CA ASP A 61 17.69 19.79 -20.12
C ASP A 61 18.68 19.16 -19.13
N THR A 62 18.62 19.55 -17.85
CA THR A 62 19.46 18.99 -16.79
C THR A 62 18.70 18.90 -15.45
N ILE A 63 19.21 18.09 -14.53
CA ILE A 63 18.78 18.13 -13.12
C ILE A 63 19.38 19.37 -12.51
N ASP A 64 18.55 20.27 -11.98
CA ASP A 64 18.96 21.57 -11.48
C ASP A 64 18.13 21.99 -10.26
N ASN A 65 18.36 23.23 -9.76
CA ASN A 65 17.62 23.84 -8.65
C ASN A 65 17.60 22.93 -7.40
N PHE A 66 18.80 22.58 -6.91
CA PHE A 66 18.97 21.72 -5.76
C PHE A 66 18.68 22.47 -4.45
N ASP A 67 17.68 22.01 -3.70
CA ASP A 67 17.41 22.44 -2.33
C ASP A 67 17.76 21.33 -1.34
N MET A 68 18.56 21.67 -0.34
CA MET A 68 19.13 20.73 0.61
C MET A 68 18.41 20.80 1.96
N ILE A 69 18.10 19.64 2.51
CA ILE A 69 17.64 19.49 3.88
C ILE A 69 18.81 19.74 4.82
N ASN A 70 18.70 20.78 5.66
CA ASN A 70 19.77 21.24 6.53
C ASN A 70 19.60 20.79 7.99
N ASP A 71 18.49 20.19 8.34
CA ASP A 71 18.18 19.73 9.68
C ASP A 71 18.17 18.20 9.78
N HIS A 72 18.54 17.70 10.96
CA HIS A 72 18.41 16.30 11.28
C HIS A 72 16.93 15.91 11.42
N TYR A 73 16.51 14.93 10.67
CA TYR A 73 15.22 14.27 10.83
C TYR A 73 15.39 12.76 10.59
N VAL A 74 15.24 11.98 11.65
CA VAL A 74 15.36 10.52 11.56
C VAL A 74 13.99 9.93 11.24
N LEU A 75 13.84 9.47 10.01
CA LEU A 75 12.62 8.82 9.54
C LEU A 75 12.70 7.32 9.86
N GLN A 76 11.75 6.85 10.67
CA GLN A 76 11.69 5.46 11.11
C GLN A 76 11.11 4.56 10.00
N PRO A 77 11.36 3.23 10.03
CA PRO A 77 10.69 2.28 9.16
C PRO A 77 9.17 2.44 9.14
N GLY A 78 8.59 2.49 7.95
CA GLY A 78 7.14 2.63 7.76
C GLY A 78 6.56 4.00 8.12
N ASP A 79 7.40 5.00 8.34
CA ASP A 79 6.96 6.33 8.74
C ASP A 79 6.94 7.34 7.57
N HIS A 80 6.22 8.45 7.76
CA HIS A 80 6.02 9.51 6.78
C HIS A 80 6.61 10.83 7.31
N VAL A 81 7.08 11.68 6.40
CA VAL A 81 7.47 13.06 6.69
C VAL A 81 7.12 13.97 5.53
N VAL A 82 6.47 15.08 5.84
CA VAL A 82 6.13 16.12 4.87
C VAL A 82 7.22 17.18 4.88
N ILE A 83 7.75 17.52 3.71
CA ILE A 83 8.74 18.55 3.48
C ILE A 83 8.07 19.72 2.76
N GLY A 84 8.29 20.93 3.26
CA GLY A 84 7.76 22.15 2.68
C GLY A 84 8.11 23.36 3.52
N GLU A 85 7.88 24.57 2.97
CA GLU A 85 8.27 25.84 3.59
C GLU A 85 7.33 26.25 4.74
N ASP A 86 6.06 25.86 4.69
CA ASP A 86 5.02 26.31 5.66
C ASP A 86 4.12 25.17 6.13
N SER A 87 4.54 24.53 7.21
CA SER A 87 3.74 23.45 7.83
C SER A 87 2.42 23.96 8.42
N SER A 88 2.34 25.24 8.82
CA SER A 88 1.12 25.80 9.39
C SER A 88 0.05 25.92 8.34
N PHE A 89 0.41 26.36 7.13
CA PHE A 89 -0.48 26.43 5.99
C PHE A 89 -1.00 25.04 5.61
N ILE A 90 -0.10 24.03 5.57
CA ILE A 90 -0.47 22.65 5.24
C ILE A 90 -1.46 22.10 6.28
N ILE A 91 -1.17 22.25 7.58
CA ILE A 91 -2.06 21.78 8.66
C ILE A 91 -3.42 22.46 8.62
N GLU A 92 -3.48 23.75 8.28
CA GLU A 92 -4.75 24.50 8.21
C GLU A 92 -5.63 24.05 7.04
N ASN A 93 -5.02 23.76 5.88
CA ASN A 93 -5.75 23.43 4.66
C ASN A 93 -6.02 21.93 4.47
N TYR A 94 -5.25 21.06 5.13
CA TYR A 94 -5.43 19.61 5.07
C TYR A 94 -5.82 19.04 6.45
N PRO A 95 -7.13 18.90 6.74
CA PRO A 95 -7.61 18.49 8.08
C PRO A 95 -7.14 17.11 8.53
N SER A 96 -6.70 16.27 7.57
CA SER A 96 -6.16 14.94 7.83
C SER A 96 -4.71 14.92 8.32
N SER A 97 -4.03 16.07 8.30
CA SER A 97 -2.60 16.23 8.66
C SER A 97 -2.26 15.70 10.04
N VAL A 98 -1.10 15.04 10.15
CA VAL A 98 -0.59 14.53 11.43
C VAL A 98 0.48 15.47 11.98
N SER A 99 0.18 16.13 13.10
CA SER A 99 1.13 17.01 13.77
C SER A 99 2.43 16.29 14.14
N GLY A 100 3.57 16.96 13.94
CA GLY A 100 4.90 16.41 14.23
C GLY A 100 5.52 15.58 13.10
N LYS A 101 4.84 15.46 11.96
CA LYS A 101 5.35 14.78 10.75
C LYS A 101 5.82 15.78 9.68
N PHE A 102 6.31 16.92 10.09
CA PHE A 102 6.74 17.99 9.18
C PHE A 102 8.22 18.32 9.39
N LEU A 103 8.93 18.50 8.30
CA LEU A 103 10.29 19.01 8.23
C LEU A 103 10.28 20.27 7.36
N ILE A 104 10.58 21.41 7.97
CA ILE A 104 10.61 22.70 7.25
C ILE A 104 11.88 22.77 6.43
N SER A 105 11.73 22.85 5.13
CA SER A 105 12.81 23.01 4.17
C SER A 105 12.29 23.66 2.89
N ASP A 106 13.15 24.38 2.21
CA ASP A 106 12.86 24.88 0.88
C ASP A 106 12.73 23.70 -0.09
N LEU A 107 11.97 23.88 -1.16
CA LEU A 107 11.81 22.96 -2.25
C LEU A 107 11.99 23.69 -3.58
N PRO A 108 12.53 23.04 -4.62
CA PRO A 108 12.49 23.58 -5.96
C PRO A 108 11.05 23.91 -6.37
N THR A 109 10.86 24.95 -7.15
CA THR A 109 9.55 25.24 -7.72
C THR A 109 9.18 24.18 -8.74
N TYR A 110 8.05 23.56 -8.55
CA TYR A 110 7.48 22.56 -9.45
C TYR A 110 6.36 23.20 -10.29
N SER A 111 6.32 22.92 -11.60
CA SER A 111 5.25 23.41 -12.47
C SER A 111 3.93 22.75 -12.16
N ASN A 112 2.84 23.53 -12.12
CA ASN A 112 1.48 23.00 -11.91
C ASN A 112 1.06 22.00 -13.01
N ASP A 113 1.56 22.18 -14.25
CA ASP A 113 1.17 21.34 -15.38
C ASP A 113 1.99 20.05 -15.46
N SER A 114 3.32 20.16 -15.35
CA SER A 114 4.22 19.01 -15.40
C SER A 114 5.62 19.38 -14.91
N SER A 115 6.24 18.52 -14.15
CA SER A 115 7.63 18.65 -13.71
C SER A 115 8.18 17.28 -13.31
N THR A 116 9.44 17.29 -12.86
CA THR A 116 10.06 16.10 -12.28
C THR A 116 10.57 16.44 -10.89
N ILE A 117 10.15 15.67 -9.90
CA ILE A 117 10.65 15.74 -8.54
C ILE A 117 11.76 14.70 -8.41
N TYR A 118 12.98 15.14 -8.09
CA TYR A 118 14.10 14.27 -7.77
C TYR A 118 14.35 14.27 -6.27
N LEU A 119 14.55 13.10 -5.69
CA LEU A 119 15.06 12.91 -4.34
C LEU A 119 16.46 12.31 -4.43
N MET A 120 17.44 13.04 -3.91
CA MET A 120 18.86 12.71 -4.03
C MET A 120 19.53 12.60 -2.65
N ASN A 121 20.51 11.71 -2.53
CA ASN A 121 21.45 11.70 -1.42
C ASN A 121 22.88 11.88 -1.99
N GLY A 122 23.39 13.10 -1.93
CA GLY A 122 24.58 13.49 -2.67
C GLY A 122 24.38 13.32 -4.19
N PHE A 123 25.18 12.48 -4.82
CA PHE A 123 25.06 12.18 -6.25
C PHE A 123 24.17 10.96 -6.56
N ASN A 124 23.63 10.31 -5.53
CA ASN A 124 22.82 9.12 -5.73
C ASN A 124 21.34 9.50 -5.87
N LEU A 125 20.71 9.05 -6.95
CA LEU A 125 19.27 9.10 -7.11
C LEU A 125 18.62 8.08 -6.16
N ILE A 126 17.67 8.54 -5.37
CA ILE A 126 16.93 7.71 -4.40
C ILE A 126 15.53 7.43 -4.91
N ASP A 127 14.85 8.45 -5.42
CA ASP A 127 13.56 8.30 -6.09
C ASP A 127 13.34 9.46 -7.08
N LYS A 128 12.41 9.27 -8.03
CA LYS A 128 12.08 10.26 -9.04
C LYS A 128 10.66 10.10 -9.51
N VAL A 129 9.93 11.19 -9.62
CA VAL A 129 8.58 11.23 -10.17
C VAL A 129 8.48 12.30 -11.24
N SER A 130 8.21 11.88 -12.48
CA SER A 130 7.95 12.79 -13.62
C SER A 130 6.42 12.85 -13.83
N TYR A 131 5.78 13.80 -13.17
CA TYR A 131 4.33 13.90 -13.18
C TYR A 131 3.79 14.81 -14.27
N ASN A 132 2.50 14.65 -14.53
CA ASN A 132 1.69 15.53 -15.35
C ASN A 132 0.34 15.77 -14.64
N SER A 133 -0.23 16.98 -14.76
CA SER A 133 -1.53 17.33 -14.18
C SER A 133 -2.68 16.44 -14.67
N ASP A 134 -2.53 15.80 -15.84
CA ASP A 134 -3.49 14.81 -16.36
C ASP A 134 -3.58 13.53 -15.48
N TRP A 135 -2.68 13.36 -14.51
CA TRP A 135 -2.75 12.25 -13.54
C TRP A 135 -3.84 12.44 -12.50
N HIS A 136 -4.33 13.69 -12.35
CA HIS A 136 -5.47 13.95 -11.50
C HIS A 136 -6.75 13.30 -12.02
N PHE A 137 -7.66 13.00 -11.11
CA PHE A 137 -8.95 12.42 -11.44
C PHE A 137 -9.74 13.37 -12.36
N SER A 138 -10.07 12.90 -13.57
CA SER A 138 -10.59 13.71 -14.67
C SER A 138 -11.98 14.32 -14.45
N LEU A 139 -12.67 13.97 -13.35
CA LEU A 139 -13.97 14.55 -12.99
C LEU A 139 -13.87 15.62 -11.89
N LEU A 140 -12.66 16.00 -11.47
CA LEU A 140 -12.47 17.16 -10.61
C LEU A 140 -12.65 18.43 -11.44
N ASP A 141 -13.47 19.35 -10.95
CA ASP A 141 -13.69 20.66 -11.57
C ASP A 141 -12.47 21.59 -11.41
N ASP A 142 -11.71 21.38 -10.35
CA ASP A 142 -10.51 22.13 -9.97
C ASP A 142 -9.52 21.21 -9.27
N THR A 143 -8.23 21.42 -9.50
CA THR A 143 -7.14 20.66 -8.88
C THR A 143 -6.28 21.49 -7.92
N ASP A 144 -6.65 22.76 -7.66
CA ASP A 144 -5.96 23.61 -6.69
C ASP A 144 -5.98 22.95 -5.30
N GLY A 145 -4.80 22.71 -4.74
CA GLY A 145 -4.62 22.07 -3.44
C GLY A 145 -4.94 20.58 -3.39
N VAL A 146 -5.22 19.95 -4.52
CA VAL A 146 -5.42 18.49 -4.55
C VAL A 146 -4.06 17.80 -4.68
N SER A 147 -3.72 16.93 -3.75
CA SER A 147 -2.48 16.17 -3.84
C SER A 147 -2.58 15.00 -4.82
N LEU A 148 -1.43 14.62 -5.37
CA LEU A 148 -1.25 13.32 -6.00
C LEU A 148 -0.65 12.36 -4.98
N GLU A 149 -1.36 11.27 -4.74
CA GLU A 149 -1.00 10.20 -3.81
C GLU A 149 -0.50 8.96 -4.55
N ARG A 150 0.60 8.39 -4.09
CA ARG A 150 1.09 7.10 -4.55
C ARG A 150 0.19 5.97 -4.04
N ILE A 151 -0.19 5.05 -4.93
CA ILE A 151 -1.09 3.93 -4.65
C ILE A 151 -0.32 2.77 -4.00
N ASP A 152 0.81 2.38 -4.59
CA ASP A 152 1.69 1.31 -4.09
C ASP A 152 3.12 1.83 -3.92
N PRO A 153 3.66 1.90 -2.68
CA PRO A 153 5.04 2.34 -2.45
C PRO A 153 6.10 1.48 -3.15
N ASN A 154 5.78 0.21 -3.45
CA ASN A 154 6.67 -0.70 -4.16
C ASN A 154 6.52 -0.63 -5.68
N GLY A 155 5.49 0.05 -6.17
CA GLY A 155 5.24 0.26 -7.59
C GLY A 155 6.19 1.30 -8.20
N PRO A 156 6.31 1.35 -9.54
CA PRO A 156 7.13 2.32 -10.24
C PRO A 156 6.71 3.77 -9.93
N SER A 157 7.69 4.64 -9.66
CA SER A 157 7.46 6.05 -9.34
C SER A 157 7.01 6.87 -10.55
N ASP A 158 7.50 6.55 -11.74
CA ASP A 158 7.16 7.25 -13.01
C ASP A 158 5.95 6.65 -13.74
N ASP A 159 5.19 5.75 -13.11
CA ASP A 159 3.99 5.16 -13.71
C ASP A 159 2.74 5.94 -13.28
N ALA A 160 2.08 6.60 -14.22
CA ALA A 160 0.84 7.34 -13.97
C ALA A 160 -0.26 6.49 -13.29
N PHE A 161 -0.30 5.18 -13.54
CA PHE A 161 -1.27 4.28 -12.90
C PHE A 161 -0.98 4.00 -11.42
N ASN A 162 0.20 4.38 -10.95
CA ASN A 162 0.57 4.29 -9.52
C ASN A 162 0.26 5.57 -8.75
N TRP A 163 -0.42 6.55 -9.38
CA TRP A 163 -0.78 7.81 -8.75
C TRP A 163 -2.26 8.12 -8.92
N HIS A 164 -2.84 8.80 -7.95
CA HIS A 164 -4.22 9.25 -8.01
C HIS A 164 -4.42 10.49 -7.15
N SER A 165 -5.41 11.32 -7.49
CA SER A 165 -5.84 12.41 -6.63
C SER A 165 -6.27 11.91 -5.27
N ALA A 166 -5.87 12.59 -4.21
CA ALA A 166 -6.36 12.32 -2.86
C ALA A 166 -7.88 12.44 -2.78
N ALA A 167 -8.49 11.70 -1.88
CA ALA A 167 -9.93 11.63 -1.75
C ALA A 167 -10.53 12.94 -1.18
N GLU A 168 -11.67 13.36 -1.73
CA GLU A 168 -12.40 14.58 -1.29
C GLU A 168 -12.84 14.49 0.17
N ASN A 169 -13.32 13.33 0.62
CA ASN A 169 -13.86 13.14 1.97
C ASN A 169 -12.84 13.28 3.10
N ILE A 170 -11.54 13.30 2.77
CA ILE A 170 -10.45 13.55 3.72
C ILE A 170 -9.81 14.92 3.55
N GLY A 171 -10.30 15.76 2.62
CA GLY A 171 -9.82 17.11 2.35
C GLY A 171 -8.71 17.19 1.31
N PHE A 172 -8.69 16.29 0.32
CA PHE A 172 -7.79 16.32 -0.83
C PHE A 172 -6.29 16.20 -0.53
N GLY A 173 -5.93 15.64 0.62
CA GLY A 173 -4.54 15.34 0.99
C GLY A 173 -4.44 14.59 2.30
N THR A 174 -3.36 13.83 2.50
CA THR A 174 -3.10 13.01 3.69
C THR A 174 -1.73 13.28 4.34
N PRO A 175 -1.32 14.55 4.57
CA PRO A 175 0.03 14.87 5.03
C PRO A 175 0.39 14.20 6.36
N GLY A 176 1.48 13.44 6.38
CA GLY A 176 2.02 12.76 7.56
C GLY A 176 1.40 11.42 7.88
N ARG A 177 0.63 10.82 6.98
CA ARG A 177 -0.07 9.56 7.21
C ARG A 177 -0.23 8.73 5.92
N VAL A 178 -0.75 7.52 6.06
CA VAL A 178 -1.06 6.64 4.94
C VAL A 178 -2.02 7.32 3.96
N ASN A 179 -1.72 7.25 2.68
CA ASN A 179 -2.49 7.82 1.58
C ASN A 179 -3.92 7.29 1.52
N SER A 180 -4.87 8.13 1.13
CA SER A 180 -6.28 7.73 0.95
C SER A 180 -6.47 6.75 -0.20
N GLN A 181 -5.55 6.77 -1.16
CA GLN A 181 -5.54 5.90 -2.33
C GLN A 181 -4.61 4.68 -2.17
N TYR A 182 -3.97 4.53 -1.01
CA TYR A 182 -3.07 3.42 -0.74
C TYR A 182 -3.78 2.07 -0.93
N ILE A 183 -3.22 1.27 -1.80
CA ILE A 183 -3.58 -0.14 -1.91
C ILE A 183 -2.40 -0.93 -1.34
N PRO A 184 -2.58 -1.63 -0.21
CA PRO A 184 -1.53 -2.47 0.31
C PRO A 184 -1.09 -3.45 -0.79
N ALA A 185 0.23 -3.57 -0.98
CA ALA A 185 0.76 -4.56 -1.91
C ALA A 185 0.11 -5.89 -1.57
N VAL A 186 -0.66 -6.42 -2.51
CA VAL A 186 -1.16 -7.80 -2.38
C VAL A 186 0.08 -8.66 -2.48
N TYR A 187 0.62 -9.02 -1.34
CA TYR A 187 1.79 -9.88 -1.30
C TYR A 187 1.47 -11.11 -2.15
N SER A 188 2.42 -11.51 -2.96
CA SER A 188 2.28 -12.59 -3.92
C SER A 188 2.06 -13.91 -3.20
N GLY A 189 0.83 -14.13 -2.80
CA GLY A 189 0.35 -15.43 -2.42
C GLY A 189 -0.22 -16.13 -3.63
N GLU A 190 -0.13 -17.41 -3.67
CA GLU A 190 -0.79 -18.23 -4.66
C GLU A 190 -1.59 -19.32 -3.95
N TYR A 191 -2.81 -19.57 -4.42
CA TYR A 191 -3.47 -20.82 -4.09
C TYR A 191 -3.92 -21.53 -5.37
N SER A 192 -3.91 -22.85 -5.33
CA SER A 192 -4.26 -23.66 -6.48
C SER A 192 -5.13 -24.86 -6.07
N PHE A 193 -5.96 -25.30 -7.00
CA PHE A 193 -6.67 -26.56 -6.87
C PHE A 193 -5.85 -27.67 -7.51
N THR A 194 -5.82 -28.85 -6.92
CA THR A 194 -5.25 -30.04 -7.56
C THR A 194 -6.05 -30.38 -8.81
N ASN A 195 -7.39 -30.31 -8.71
CA ASN A 195 -8.32 -30.45 -9.82
C ASN A 195 -9.43 -29.40 -9.71
N ASN A 196 -9.87 -28.82 -10.81
CA ASN A 196 -10.96 -27.84 -10.81
C ASN A 196 -12.36 -28.47 -10.77
N VAL A 197 -12.44 -29.80 -10.91
CA VAL A 197 -13.68 -30.59 -10.89
C VAL A 197 -13.53 -31.69 -9.86
N PHE A 198 -14.53 -31.91 -9.04
CA PHE A 198 -14.56 -33.01 -8.06
C PHE A 198 -15.98 -33.56 -7.92
N SER A 199 -16.10 -34.83 -7.49
CA SER A 199 -17.38 -35.52 -7.35
C SER A 199 -17.45 -36.25 -6.01
N PRO A 200 -18.06 -35.69 -4.95
CA PRO A 200 -18.10 -36.28 -3.61
C PRO A 200 -19.11 -37.42 -3.53
N ASP A 201 -18.82 -38.53 -4.22
CA ASP A 201 -19.68 -39.74 -4.27
C ASP A 201 -19.12 -40.92 -3.46
N ASN A 202 -17.98 -40.72 -2.78
CA ASN A 202 -17.26 -41.68 -1.93
C ASN A 202 -16.75 -42.94 -2.69
N ASP A 203 -16.37 -42.79 -3.95
CA ASP A 203 -15.77 -43.89 -4.72
C ASP A 203 -14.22 -43.95 -4.59
N GLY A 204 -13.63 -42.95 -3.87
CA GLY A 204 -12.20 -42.84 -3.64
C GLY A 204 -11.45 -42.04 -4.69
N PHE A 205 -12.13 -41.45 -5.67
CA PHE A 205 -11.55 -40.63 -6.71
C PHE A 205 -12.17 -39.23 -6.76
N GLU A 206 -11.36 -38.21 -6.55
CA GLU A 206 -11.80 -36.80 -6.59
C GLU A 206 -13.00 -36.50 -5.68
N ASP A 207 -13.12 -37.16 -4.54
CA ASP A 207 -14.20 -36.98 -3.58
C ASP A 207 -14.14 -35.62 -2.86
N VAL A 208 -13.00 -34.94 -2.92
CA VAL A 208 -12.80 -33.62 -2.29
C VAL A 208 -12.06 -32.68 -3.24
N LEU A 209 -12.40 -31.40 -3.17
CA LEU A 209 -11.60 -30.36 -3.79
C LEU A 209 -10.39 -30.09 -2.90
N GLN A 210 -9.21 -30.50 -3.33
CA GLN A 210 -7.96 -30.26 -2.62
C GLN A 210 -7.38 -28.92 -3.04
N VAL A 211 -7.04 -28.09 -2.06
CA VAL A 211 -6.45 -26.75 -2.22
C VAL A 211 -5.09 -26.70 -1.56
N THR A 212 -4.12 -26.11 -2.23
CA THR A 212 -2.81 -25.77 -1.67
C THR A 212 -2.58 -24.28 -1.78
N TYR A 213 -1.89 -23.68 -0.81
CA TYR A 213 -1.52 -22.28 -0.84
C TYR A 213 -0.07 -22.05 -0.42
N ASP A 214 0.51 -20.96 -0.92
CA ASP A 214 1.80 -20.41 -0.55
C ASP A 214 1.64 -18.88 -0.43
N LEU A 215 1.85 -18.34 0.76
CA LEU A 215 1.61 -16.92 1.08
C LEU A 215 2.89 -16.11 1.25
N ASN A 216 4.06 -16.76 1.27
CA ASN A 216 5.38 -16.12 1.44
C ASN A 216 5.49 -15.18 2.65
N LYS A 217 4.55 -15.26 3.61
CA LYS A 217 4.54 -14.47 4.85
C LYS A 217 3.99 -15.26 6.02
N GLU A 218 4.60 -15.09 7.17
CA GLU A 218 4.17 -15.69 8.44
C GLU A 218 3.17 -14.81 9.20
N GLY A 219 2.46 -15.40 10.15
CA GLY A 219 1.61 -14.67 11.10
C GLY A 219 0.29 -14.16 10.53
N LEU A 220 -0.15 -14.67 9.37
CA LEU A 220 -1.42 -14.30 8.77
C LEU A 220 -2.59 -15.11 9.35
N LEU A 221 -3.73 -14.45 9.48
CA LEU A 221 -5.01 -15.07 9.71
C LEU A 221 -5.71 -15.26 8.36
N GLY A 222 -6.40 -16.37 8.18
CA GLY A 222 -7.11 -16.67 6.95
C GLY A 222 -8.57 -16.97 7.12
N GLN A 223 -9.30 -16.78 6.02
CA GLN A 223 -10.68 -17.25 5.89
C GLN A 223 -10.93 -17.75 4.47
N VAL A 224 -11.79 -18.73 4.34
CA VAL A 224 -12.22 -19.27 3.05
C VAL A 224 -13.73 -19.40 3.01
N SER A 225 -14.33 -18.75 2.01
CA SER A 225 -15.76 -18.77 1.74
C SER A 225 -16.06 -19.33 0.36
N ILE A 226 -17.08 -20.15 0.24
CA ILE A 226 -17.52 -20.76 -1.02
C ILE A 226 -18.90 -20.21 -1.36
N TYR A 227 -19.05 -19.74 -2.59
CA TYR A 227 -20.25 -19.13 -3.15
C TYR A 227 -20.79 -19.94 -4.30
N ASP A 228 -22.09 -19.96 -4.48
CA ASP A 228 -22.73 -20.49 -5.68
C ASP A 228 -22.70 -19.49 -6.87
N ASP A 229 -23.26 -19.89 -8.00
CA ASP A 229 -23.37 -19.07 -9.22
C ASP A 229 -24.23 -17.81 -9.08
N LYS A 230 -24.92 -17.65 -7.95
CA LYS A 230 -25.75 -16.47 -7.60
C LYS A 230 -25.10 -15.59 -6.54
N GLY A 231 -23.89 -15.93 -6.11
CA GLY A 231 -23.16 -15.18 -5.08
C GLY A 231 -23.65 -15.45 -3.65
N ARG A 232 -24.39 -16.53 -3.40
CA ARG A 232 -24.83 -16.91 -2.05
C ARG A 232 -23.74 -17.75 -1.39
N ILE A 233 -23.44 -17.46 -0.12
CA ILE A 233 -22.48 -18.27 0.67
C ILE A 233 -23.08 -19.67 0.87
N ILE A 234 -22.31 -20.67 0.49
CA ILE A 234 -22.64 -22.09 0.64
C ILE A 234 -21.89 -22.68 1.82
N LYS A 235 -20.61 -22.33 1.95
CA LYS A 235 -19.74 -22.84 3.00
C LYS A 235 -18.73 -21.81 3.43
N ASN A 236 -18.53 -21.65 4.73
CA ASN A 236 -17.31 -21.09 5.30
C ASN A 236 -16.47 -22.26 5.78
N LEU A 237 -15.33 -22.52 5.11
CA LEU A 237 -14.46 -23.65 5.47
C LEU A 237 -13.77 -23.38 6.80
N PHE A 238 -13.21 -22.18 6.93
CA PHE A 238 -12.63 -21.68 8.17
C PHE A 238 -12.68 -20.13 8.17
N SER A 239 -12.53 -19.55 9.34
CA SER A 239 -12.53 -18.10 9.54
C SER A 239 -11.62 -17.73 10.69
N ASN A 240 -10.74 -16.74 10.49
CA ASN A 240 -9.75 -16.27 11.46
C ASN A 240 -8.79 -17.39 11.97
N GLU A 241 -8.43 -18.34 11.12
CA GLU A 241 -7.44 -19.34 11.46
C GLU A 241 -6.03 -18.82 11.20
N LEU A 242 -5.10 -19.11 12.13
CA LEU A 242 -3.68 -18.80 11.92
C LEU A 242 -3.11 -19.69 10.82
N LEU A 243 -2.59 -19.06 9.76
CA LEU A 243 -2.05 -19.75 8.60
C LEU A 243 -0.54 -19.95 8.74
N GLY A 244 -0.05 -21.08 8.20
CA GLY A 244 1.37 -21.21 7.86
C GLY A 244 1.71 -20.42 6.60
N THR A 245 3.00 -20.21 6.33
CA THR A 245 3.47 -19.65 5.05
C THR A 245 3.02 -20.47 3.86
N THR A 246 2.92 -21.78 4.04
CA THR A 246 2.36 -22.74 3.09
C THR A 246 1.39 -23.66 3.79
N GLY A 247 0.43 -24.20 3.06
CA GLY A 247 -0.51 -25.15 3.64
C GLY A 247 -1.50 -25.74 2.63
N SER A 248 -2.44 -26.51 3.15
CA SER A 248 -3.52 -27.09 2.35
C SER A 248 -4.79 -27.25 3.16
N PHE A 249 -5.90 -27.20 2.46
CA PHE A 249 -7.23 -27.50 3.00
C PHE A 249 -8.08 -28.14 1.90
N SER A 250 -9.26 -28.65 2.26
CA SER A 250 -10.14 -29.29 1.29
C SER A 250 -11.61 -28.94 1.52
N TRP A 251 -12.38 -28.99 0.45
CA TRP A 251 -13.84 -28.93 0.51
C TRP A 251 -14.44 -30.25 0.03
N ASP A 252 -15.33 -30.80 0.85
CA ASP A 252 -16.02 -32.08 0.63
C ASP A 252 -17.37 -31.94 -0.12
N GLY A 253 -17.66 -30.75 -0.67
CA GLY A 253 -18.91 -30.46 -1.36
C GLY A 253 -20.14 -30.32 -0.45
N THR A 254 -19.96 -30.12 0.88
CA THR A 254 -21.07 -29.86 1.80
C THR A 254 -21.31 -28.38 2.06
N THR A 255 -22.54 -28.01 2.42
CA THR A 255 -22.92 -26.67 2.89
C THR A 255 -22.53 -26.47 4.36
N ASN A 256 -22.78 -25.27 4.89
CA ASN A 256 -22.61 -24.99 6.33
C ASN A 256 -23.45 -25.91 7.24
N GLU A 257 -24.59 -26.37 6.74
CA GLU A 257 -25.50 -27.27 7.44
C GLU A 257 -25.08 -28.76 7.30
N GLY A 258 -23.95 -29.04 6.64
CA GLY A 258 -23.47 -30.41 6.42
C GLY A 258 -24.25 -31.20 5.35
N VAL A 259 -25.09 -30.54 4.56
CA VAL A 259 -25.85 -31.15 3.47
C VAL A 259 -25.02 -31.06 2.19
N LYS A 260 -25.10 -32.07 1.31
CA LYS A 260 -24.45 -32.00 -0.01
C LYS A 260 -24.97 -30.81 -0.81
N ALA A 261 -24.03 -30.00 -1.30
CA ALA A 261 -24.34 -28.90 -2.21
C ALA A 261 -24.81 -29.44 -3.58
N SER A 262 -25.55 -28.65 -4.33
CA SER A 262 -26.03 -29.02 -5.66
C SER A 262 -24.90 -29.13 -6.67
N ILE A 263 -25.03 -30.00 -7.65
CA ILE A 263 -24.11 -30.03 -8.79
C ILE A 263 -24.11 -28.68 -9.47
N GLY A 264 -22.92 -28.12 -9.73
CA GLY A 264 -22.80 -26.80 -10.32
C GLY A 264 -21.40 -26.18 -10.20
N VAL A 265 -21.31 -24.93 -10.63
CA VAL A 265 -20.09 -24.11 -10.50
C VAL A 265 -20.14 -23.33 -9.20
N TYR A 266 -19.02 -23.30 -8.51
CA TYR A 266 -18.82 -22.58 -7.25
C TYR A 266 -17.59 -21.68 -7.37
N VAL A 267 -17.58 -20.60 -6.61
CA VAL A 267 -16.44 -19.69 -6.48
C VAL A 267 -15.92 -19.77 -5.06
N MET A 268 -14.67 -20.10 -4.92
CA MET A 268 -13.96 -20.08 -3.64
C MET A 268 -13.22 -18.74 -3.52
N LEU A 269 -13.51 -18.00 -2.45
CA LEU A 269 -12.77 -16.81 -2.03
C LEU A 269 -11.85 -17.19 -0.89
N PHE A 270 -10.55 -17.02 -1.08
CA PHE A 270 -9.55 -17.14 -0.03
C PHE A 270 -8.97 -15.76 0.28
N GLU A 271 -9.01 -15.41 1.55
CA GLU A 271 -8.48 -14.16 2.08
C GLU A 271 -7.51 -14.46 3.21
N ALA A 272 -6.39 -13.73 3.24
CA ALA A 272 -5.46 -13.73 4.35
C ALA A 272 -5.16 -12.29 4.77
N PHE A 273 -5.05 -12.05 6.08
CA PHE A 273 -4.90 -10.72 6.65
C PHE A 273 -3.99 -10.75 7.88
N SER A 274 -3.37 -9.61 8.17
CA SER A 274 -2.58 -9.42 9.38
C SER A 274 -3.46 -9.24 10.62
N THR A 275 -2.89 -9.37 11.80
CA THR A 275 -3.60 -9.22 13.08
C THR A 275 -4.15 -7.81 13.31
N ASP A 276 -3.65 -6.80 12.61
CA ASP A 276 -4.17 -5.43 12.58
C ASP A 276 -5.39 -5.25 11.64
N GLY A 277 -5.76 -6.30 10.90
CA GLY A 277 -6.89 -6.31 9.98
C GLY A 277 -6.56 -5.85 8.56
N SER A 278 -5.31 -5.50 8.25
CA SER A 278 -4.92 -5.20 6.88
C SER A 278 -5.00 -6.46 6.02
N VAL A 279 -5.66 -6.34 4.85
CA VAL A 279 -5.78 -7.45 3.89
C VAL A 279 -4.43 -7.68 3.25
N PHE A 280 -3.96 -8.91 3.35
CA PHE A 280 -2.66 -9.31 2.83
C PHE A 280 -2.78 -10.00 1.47
N PHE A 281 -3.79 -10.85 1.33
CA PHE A 281 -4.03 -11.64 0.15
C PHE A 281 -5.52 -11.84 -0.04
N THR A 282 -6.00 -11.68 -1.26
CA THR A 282 -7.37 -12.05 -1.64
C THR A 282 -7.35 -12.58 -3.06
N GLN A 283 -7.93 -13.73 -3.24
CA GLN A 283 -8.06 -14.35 -4.57
C GLN A 283 -9.33 -15.20 -4.65
N THR A 284 -9.94 -15.19 -5.84
CA THR A 284 -11.07 -16.05 -6.17
C THR A 284 -10.69 -17.06 -7.24
N LYS A 285 -11.18 -18.29 -7.12
CA LYS A 285 -11.09 -19.33 -8.16
C LYS A 285 -12.39 -20.10 -8.28
N ALA A 286 -12.75 -20.45 -9.51
CA ALA A 286 -13.93 -21.25 -9.77
C ALA A 286 -13.60 -22.75 -9.76
N CYS A 287 -14.50 -23.55 -9.20
CA CYS A 287 -14.47 -25.00 -9.23
C CYS A 287 -15.85 -25.57 -9.63
N THR A 288 -15.89 -26.82 -9.98
CA THR A 288 -17.12 -27.51 -10.38
C THR A 288 -17.35 -28.71 -9.47
N LEU A 289 -18.47 -28.73 -8.78
CA LEU A 289 -18.97 -29.93 -8.12
C LEU A 289 -19.78 -30.74 -9.13
N ALA A 290 -19.28 -31.92 -9.46
CA ALA A 290 -19.91 -32.86 -10.38
C ALA A 290 -20.67 -33.94 -9.61
N GLY A 291 -21.51 -34.66 -10.32
CA GLY A 291 -22.16 -35.90 -9.85
C GLY A 291 -21.65 -37.09 -10.63
N LYS A 292 -21.93 -38.27 -10.10
CA LYS A 292 -21.67 -39.52 -10.81
C LYS A 292 -22.47 -39.51 -12.11
N ILE A 293 -21.80 -39.77 -13.24
CA ILE A 293 -22.42 -39.99 -14.55
C ILE A 293 -22.92 -41.44 -14.62
#